data_dcf25726e471a84297291c383a36ad77
#
_entry.id   dcf25726e471a84297291c383a36ad77
#
_cell.length_a   1.000
_cell.length_b   1.000
_cell.length_c   1.000
_cell.angle_alpha   90.00
_cell.angle_beta   90.00
_cell.angle_gamma   90.00
#
_symmetry.space_group_name_H-M   'P 1'
#
loop_
_entity.id
_entity.type
_entity.pdbx_description
1 polymer ?
#
loop_
_entity_poly.entity_id
_entity_poly.type
_entity_poly.pdbx_seq_one_letter_code
_entity_poly.pdbx_strand_id
1 'polypeptide(L)'
;MKHTILAAGIVGASLGASAAAQPPRAYPLKDFFRNPERGFFRLADDGKTLGFMQPTSVDGEPPRMNIYVQALEGSKPVGEPRKLTSESARDISNFFWKGPDVVLYQKDFGGDENFHVLAVDAKTGKVTDLTPYDGVRASIEDDLEDDPDHILISHNQRDPQVFDVYRVNVHTGAGVLVAQNPGNIVGWQTDHAGKVRAAVTSDGLNTTLLYRDNEASEFRPLFTTDYRTSVSPAFFTFDDKKFYALSNRGRDKLALVVIDPASPDKEDEIFTPDTVDLDAAGFSRKRRVLTVASYQTDKPQYKFFDAETETLFKKLSAQLEGYQFAIQGANRDEDKFIVAAYNDRTPGSRYIYDARADTLSKLADINPAIPEADMSRVQPISYQSRDGLTIHGYLTLPAGRDPKNLPCIVNPHGGPWARDGWGYNPEVQFLANRGFCVLQMNFRGSTGYGRAFWEASFGQWGLKMQDDITDGVQWLVKQGIADPKRIGIYGASYGGYATLAGVTFTPDLYAAAVDYVGVSNLFTFMKSIPPYWKPMLDKMQDMVGDPVRDKDRLAATSPALHADKIKTPLFIAQGAKDPRVNKDESDQMVKALKARGVEVEYMVKDNEGHGFHNDENKFEFYAAMEKFFTEHLKP
;
A
#
# COMPACT_ATOMS: atom_id res chain seq x y z
N MET A 1 -45.10 22.37 17.77
CA MET A 1 -45.66 21.72 18.96
C MET A 1 -45.02 20.34 19.08
N LYS A 2 -44.41 20.15 20.26
CA LYS A 2 -43.84 18.89 20.79
C LYS A 2 -42.78 18.14 19.95
N HIS A 3 -41.54 18.45 20.27
CA HIS A 3 -40.37 17.64 19.98
C HIS A 3 -40.38 16.37 20.83
N THR A 4 -40.23 15.21 20.19
CA THR A 4 -39.99 13.95 20.89
C THR A 4 -38.53 13.56 20.65
N ILE A 5 -37.75 13.70 21.71
CA ILE A 5 -36.37 13.20 21.77
C ILE A 5 -36.44 11.68 21.96
N LEU A 6 -36.00 10.91 21.01
CA LEU A 6 -35.75 9.46 21.19
C LEU A 6 -34.39 9.28 21.86
N ALA A 7 -34.39 8.88 23.10
CA ALA A 7 -33.21 8.41 23.82
C ALA A 7 -32.82 7.03 23.30
N ALA A 8 -31.57 6.90 22.83
CA ALA A 8 -31.00 5.62 22.47
C ALA A 8 -30.79 4.78 23.75
N GLY A 9 -31.53 3.69 23.84
CA GLY A 9 -31.43 2.74 24.95
C GLY A 9 -30.11 1.96 24.85
N ILE A 10 -29.34 2.04 25.92
CA ILE A 10 -28.19 1.16 26.17
C ILE A 10 -28.73 -0.25 26.42
N VAL A 11 -28.54 -1.15 25.48
CA VAL A 11 -28.77 -2.58 25.68
C VAL A 11 -27.62 -3.10 26.55
N GLY A 12 -27.84 -3.26 27.82
CA GLY A 12 -26.93 -3.96 28.72
C GLY A 12 -26.91 -5.44 28.37
N ALA A 13 -25.87 -5.89 27.68
CA ALA A 13 -25.58 -7.31 27.56
C ALA A 13 -25.05 -7.81 28.91
N SER A 14 -25.81 -8.71 29.54
CA SER A 14 -25.38 -9.45 30.73
C SER A 14 -24.11 -10.22 30.40
N LEU A 15 -23.00 -9.86 31.04
CA LEU A 15 -21.76 -10.61 31.08
C LEU A 15 -22.01 -11.92 31.85
N GLY A 16 -22.36 -12.97 31.13
CA GLY A 16 -22.16 -14.33 31.61
C GLY A 16 -20.66 -14.54 31.82
N ALA A 17 -20.25 -14.98 33.00
CA ALA A 17 -18.87 -15.37 33.30
C ALA A 17 -18.48 -16.53 32.37
N SER A 18 -17.94 -16.20 31.20
CA SER A 18 -17.25 -17.14 30.33
C SER A 18 -15.92 -17.49 31.02
N ALA A 19 -15.62 -18.78 31.19
CA ALA A 19 -14.31 -19.23 31.61
C ALA A 19 -13.27 -18.50 30.75
N ALA A 20 -12.30 -17.83 31.36
CA ALA A 20 -11.27 -17.09 30.65
C ALA A 20 -10.60 -18.04 29.66
N ALA A 21 -10.77 -17.79 28.36
CA ALA A 21 -10.13 -18.57 27.34
C ALA A 21 -8.61 -18.42 27.55
N GLN A 22 -7.90 -19.55 27.55
CA GLN A 22 -6.44 -19.48 27.67
C GLN A 22 -5.87 -18.73 26.46
N PRO A 23 -4.83 -17.91 26.65
CA PRO A 23 -4.13 -17.29 25.54
C PRO A 23 -3.69 -18.37 24.53
N PRO A 24 -3.79 -18.12 23.23
CA PRO A 24 -3.27 -19.04 22.23
C PRO A 24 -1.77 -19.20 22.42
N ARG A 25 -1.23 -20.34 21.97
CA ARG A 25 0.22 -20.54 22.02
C ARG A 25 0.94 -19.45 21.23
N ALA A 26 2.15 -19.09 21.63
CA ALA A 26 3.03 -18.27 20.84
C ALA A 26 3.49 -19.04 19.58
N TYR A 27 3.10 -18.58 18.40
CA TYR A 27 3.54 -19.18 17.14
C TYR A 27 4.96 -18.71 16.79
N PRO A 28 5.77 -19.55 16.10
CA PRO A 28 7.09 -19.13 15.64
C PRO A 28 7.01 -17.84 14.80
N LEU A 29 7.93 -16.91 15.03
CA LEU A 29 8.03 -15.65 14.29
C LEU A 29 8.00 -15.87 12.77
N LYS A 30 8.75 -16.85 12.28
CA LYS A 30 8.82 -17.18 10.85
C LYS A 30 7.47 -17.49 10.23
N ASP A 31 6.53 -18.03 10.99
CA ASP A 31 5.20 -18.35 10.48
C ASP A 31 4.37 -17.11 10.16
N PHE A 32 4.65 -15.95 10.78
CA PHE A 32 4.02 -14.67 10.45
C PHE A 32 4.61 -13.99 9.22
N PHE A 33 5.93 -14.13 9.00
CA PHE A 33 6.66 -13.25 8.09
C PHE A 33 7.28 -13.96 6.88
N ARG A 34 7.31 -15.29 6.85
CA ARG A 34 7.81 -16.03 5.69
C ARG A 34 6.95 -15.81 4.46
N ASN A 35 7.57 -15.89 3.30
CA ASN A 35 6.85 -15.96 2.05
C ASN A 35 5.90 -17.19 2.04
N PRO A 36 4.72 -17.07 1.38
CA PRO A 36 3.82 -18.22 1.23
C PRO A 36 4.49 -19.32 0.41
N GLU A 37 4.14 -20.58 0.66
CA GLU A 37 4.63 -21.72 -0.15
C GLU A 37 4.24 -21.57 -1.62
N ARG A 38 3.04 -21.01 -1.88
CA ARG A 38 2.57 -20.58 -3.20
C ARG A 38 1.69 -19.36 -3.05
N GLY A 39 1.89 -18.37 -3.94
CA GLY A 39 1.11 -17.13 -3.92
C GLY A 39 1.15 -16.40 -5.25
N PHE A 40 0.53 -15.22 -5.28
CA PHE A 40 0.55 -14.35 -6.46
C PHE A 40 0.00 -15.02 -7.74
N PHE A 41 -1.09 -15.76 -7.60
CA PHE A 41 -1.70 -16.50 -8.71
C PHE A 41 -2.23 -15.56 -9.81
N ARG A 42 -1.97 -15.90 -11.06
CA ARG A 42 -2.44 -15.18 -12.26
C ARG A 42 -2.84 -16.18 -13.35
N LEU A 43 -3.95 -15.94 -14.01
CA LEU A 43 -4.37 -16.70 -15.18
C LEU A 43 -3.75 -16.13 -16.45
N ALA A 44 -3.28 -17.00 -17.35
CA ALA A 44 -2.99 -16.61 -18.72
C ALA A 44 -4.29 -16.20 -19.43
N ASP A 45 -4.18 -15.39 -20.49
CA ASP A 45 -5.33 -14.84 -21.21
C ASP A 45 -6.31 -15.92 -21.72
N ASP A 46 -5.79 -17.05 -22.16
CA ASP A 46 -6.57 -18.18 -22.66
C ASP A 46 -7.24 -19.03 -21.54
N GLY A 47 -6.95 -18.73 -20.27
CA GLY A 47 -7.47 -19.46 -19.10
C GLY A 47 -7.03 -20.92 -19.01
N LYS A 48 -5.95 -21.33 -19.71
CA LYS A 48 -5.43 -22.72 -19.72
C LYS A 48 -4.14 -22.89 -18.94
N THR A 49 -3.51 -21.79 -18.55
CA THR A 49 -2.26 -21.81 -17.78
C THR A 49 -2.40 -20.93 -16.56
N LEU A 50 -1.95 -21.44 -15.42
CA LEU A 50 -1.84 -20.75 -14.15
C LEU A 50 -0.38 -20.35 -13.92
N GLY A 51 -0.13 -19.06 -13.71
CA GLY A 51 1.12 -18.56 -13.17
C GLY A 51 1.01 -18.36 -11.66
N PHE A 52 2.09 -18.60 -10.93
CA PHE A 52 2.19 -18.32 -9.51
C PHE A 52 3.65 -18.17 -9.09
N MET A 53 3.88 -17.66 -7.89
CA MET A 53 5.22 -17.60 -7.30
C MET A 53 5.35 -18.57 -6.13
N GLN A 54 6.55 -19.13 -5.97
CA GLN A 54 6.95 -19.90 -4.80
C GLN A 54 8.42 -19.68 -4.46
N PRO A 55 8.81 -19.82 -3.16
CA PRO A 55 10.19 -19.69 -2.74
C PRO A 55 11.05 -20.80 -3.35
N THR A 56 12.20 -20.42 -3.90
CA THR A 56 13.13 -21.36 -4.54
C THR A 56 14.58 -20.96 -4.26
N SER A 57 15.38 -21.89 -3.75
CA SER A 57 16.84 -21.69 -3.66
C SER A 57 17.48 -21.85 -5.02
N VAL A 58 18.39 -20.95 -5.36
CA VAL A 58 19.19 -20.95 -6.58
C VAL A 58 20.65 -20.90 -6.14
N ASP A 59 21.48 -21.81 -6.65
CA ASP A 59 22.93 -21.90 -6.39
C ASP A 59 23.32 -21.93 -4.90
N GLY A 60 22.44 -22.45 -4.04
CA GLY A 60 22.65 -22.54 -2.59
C GLY A 60 22.35 -21.27 -1.81
N GLU A 61 21.92 -20.20 -2.49
CA GLU A 61 21.46 -18.97 -1.85
C GLU A 61 20.10 -19.17 -1.14
N PRO A 62 19.74 -18.31 -0.17
CA PRO A 62 18.45 -18.33 0.47
C PRO A 62 17.29 -18.30 -0.54
N PRO A 63 16.15 -18.98 -0.25
CA PRO A 63 15.03 -19.03 -1.17
C PRO A 63 14.51 -17.63 -1.51
N ARG A 64 14.20 -17.40 -2.80
CA ARG A 64 13.53 -16.19 -3.30
C ARG A 64 12.27 -16.57 -4.05
N MET A 65 11.27 -15.69 -4.02
CA MET A 65 10.05 -15.86 -4.79
C MET A 65 10.35 -15.86 -6.27
N ASN A 66 10.12 -16.97 -6.91
CA ASN A 66 10.32 -17.22 -8.34
C ASN A 66 9.02 -17.62 -9.02
N ILE A 67 8.90 -17.33 -10.30
CA ILE A 67 7.68 -17.56 -11.09
C ILE A 67 7.67 -19.00 -11.62
N TYR A 68 6.51 -19.63 -11.46
CA TYR A 68 6.17 -20.96 -11.96
C TYR A 68 4.90 -20.91 -12.80
N VAL A 69 4.77 -21.84 -13.71
CA VAL A 69 3.56 -22.06 -14.50
C VAL A 69 3.11 -23.49 -14.43
N GLN A 70 1.80 -23.71 -14.49
CA GLN A 70 1.15 -25.02 -14.45
C GLN A 70 -0.08 -25.03 -15.35
N ALA A 71 -0.28 -26.12 -16.09
CA ALA A 71 -1.45 -26.27 -16.94
C ALA A 71 -2.75 -26.39 -16.11
N LEU A 72 -3.88 -25.99 -16.70
CA LEU A 72 -5.21 -26.11 -16.13
C LEU A 72 -6.09 -27.01 -16.99
N GLU A 73 -6.82 -27.94 -16.34
CA GLU A 73 -8.00 -28.58 -16.90
C GLU A 73 -9.25 -28.03 -16.20
N GLY A 74 -10.06 -27.26 -16.93
CA GLY A 74 -11.11 -26.45 -16.33
C GLY A 74 -10.54 -25.41 -15.37
N SER A 75 -10.86 -25.55 -14.09
CA SER A 75 -10.34 -24.70 -12.99
C SER A 75 -9.32 -25.42 -12.08
N LYS A 76 -8.83 -26.60 -12.47
CA LYS A 76 -7.93 -27.43 -11.66
C LYS A 76 -6.53 -27.45 -12.26
N PRO A 77 -5.47 -27.14 -11.48
CA PRO A 77 -4.09 -27.36 -11.90
C PRO A 77 -3.81 -28.85 -12.15
N VAL A 78 -3.12 -29.15 -13.24
CA VAL A 78 -2.73 -30.50 -13.64
C VAL A 78 -1.25 -30.57 -14.03
N GLY A 79 -0.65 -31.74 -13.84
CA GLY A 79 0.78 -31.95 -14.07
C GLY A 79 1.68 -31.24 -13.05
N GLU A 80 2.99 -31.34 -13.25
CA GLU A 80 3.98 -30.71 -12.37
C GLU A 80 4.19 -29.23 -12.74
N PRO A 81 4.33 -28.34 -11.74
CA PRO A 81 4.70 -26.95 -12.01
C PRO A 81 6.08 -26.85 -12.66
N ARG A 82 6.19 -25.93 -13.61
CA ARG A 82 7.46 -25.64 -14.27
C ARG A 82 7.99 -24.26 -13.88
N LYS A 83 9.23 -24.23 -13.39
CA LYS A 83 9.93 -22.99 -13.02
C LYS A 83 10.25 -22.16 -14.27
N LEU A 84 9.98 -20.86 -14.24
CA LEU A 84 10.31 -19.92 -15.30
C LEU A 84 11.51 -19.02 -14.98
N THR A 85 11.67 -18.63 -13.71
CA THR A 85 12.71 -17.68 -13.30
C THR A 85 13.65 -18.28 -12.27
N SER A 86 14.85 -17.71 -12.13
CA SER A 86 15.88 -18.17 -11.18
C SER A 86 16.55 -16.98 -10.50
N GLU A 87 15.73 -16.09 -9.93
CA GLU A 87 16.24 -14.97 -9.13
C GLU A 87 16.78 -15.50 -7.79
N SER A 88 17.98 -15.05 -7.41
CA SER A 88 18.68 -15.48 -6.19
C SER A 88 18.94 -14.35 -5.20
N ALA A 89 19.05 -13.11 -5.68
CA ALA A 89 19.40 -11.98 -4.84
C ALA A 89 18.18 -11.40 -4.08
N ARG A 90 17.02 -11.35 -4.75
CA ARG A 90 15.83 -10.69 -4.23
C ARG A 90 14.56 -11.35 -4.73
N ASP A 91 13.47 -11.26 -3.95
CA ASP A 91 12.15 -11.74 -4.37
C ASP A 91 11.64 -10.98 -5.58
N ILE A 92 11.02 -11.71 -6.51
CA ILE A 92 10.14 -11.08 -7.50
C ILE A 92 8.91 -10.58 -6.76
N SER A 93 8.57 -9.30 -6.92
CA SER A 93 7.48 -8.68 -6.17
C SER A 93 6.12 -8.87 -6.83
N ASN A 94 6.06 -8.94 -8.16
CA ASN A 94 4.83 -9.12 -8.94
C ASN A 94 5.15 -9.57 -10.36
N PHE A 95 4.16 -10.21 -11.00
CA PHE A 95 4.21 -10.57 -12.41
C PHE A 95 2.81 -10.55 -13.01
N PHE A 96 2.73 -10.53 -14.34
CA PHE A 96 1.46 -10.66 -15.08
C PHE A 96 1.68 -11.29 -16.45
N TRP A 97 0.62 -11.78 -17.05
CA TRP A 97 0.64 -12.38 -18.37
C TRP A 97 0.55 -11.32 -19.47
N LYS A 98 1.26 -11.56 -20.54
CA LYS A 98 1.11 -10.90 -21.83
C LYS A 98 0.72 -11.96 -22.84
N GLY A 99 -0.57 -12.04 -23.14
CA GLY A 99 -1.13 -13.14 -23.89
C GLY A 99 -0.94 -14.50 -23.19
N PRO A 100 -0.97 -15.62 -23.91
CA PRO A 100 -0.84 -16.95 -23.32
C PRO A 100 0.59 -17.41 -23.10
N ASP A 101 1.59 -16.75 -23.74
CA ASP A 101 2.93 -17.29 -23.90
C ASP A 101 4.05 -16.45 -23.26
N VAL A 102 3.78 -15.23 -22.79
CA VAL A 102 4.79 -14.34 -22.20
C VAL A 102 4.37 -13.93 -20.79
N VAL A 103 5.32 -13.98 -19.88
CA VAL A 103 5.17 -13.43 -18.52
C VAL A 103 6.08 -12.22 -18.37
N LEU A 104 5.52 -11.13 -17.87
CA LEU A 104 6.24 -9.89 -17.56
C LEU A 104 6.41 -9.75 -16.06
N TYR A 105 7.59 -9.31 -15.62
CA TYR A 105 7.83 -9.02 -14.22
C TYR A 105 8.78 -7.83 -14.06
N GLN A 106 8.76 -7.25 -12.88
CA GLN A 106 9.66 -6.15 -12.52
C GLN A 106 10.60 -6.59 -11.41
N LYS A 107 11.84 -6.14 -11.47
CA LYS A 107 12.82 -6.29 -10.39
C LYS A 107 13.69 -5.05 -10.25
N ASP A 108 14.15 -4.80 -9.03
CA ASP A 108 15.16 -3.80 -8.69
C ASP A 108 16.46 -4.47 -8.24
N PHE A 109 17.49 -3.69 -8.01
CA PHE A 109 18.81 -4.17 -7.64
C PHE A 109 19.14 -3.83 -6.19
N GLY A 110 18.78 -4.77 -5.29
CA GLY A 110 19.09 -4.66 -3.86
C GLY A 110 18.29 -3.57 -3.12
N GLY A 111 17.11 -3.19 -3.62
CA GLY A 111 16.24 -2.24 -2.98
C GLY A 111 16.44 -0.78 -3.40
N ASP A 112 17.14 -0.53 -4.50
CA ASP A 112 17.39 0.82 -5.05
C ASP A 112 16.17 1.43 -5.76
N GLU A 113 15.10 0.63 -5.96
CA GLU A 113 13.86 0.98 -6.67
C GLU A 113 14.05 1.42 -8.15
N ASN A 114 15.20 1.16 -8.74
CA ASN A 114 15.39 1.29 -10.18
C ASN A 114 14.89 0.02 -10.85
N PHE A 115 13.58 -0.08 -11.00
CA PHE A 115 12.93 -1.27 -11.53
C PHE A 115 13.15 -1.41 -13.02
N HIS A 116 13.67 -2.57 -13.43
CA HIS A 116 13.64 -3.03 -14.82
C HIS A 116 12.35 -3.81 -15.11
N VAL A 117 11.90 -3.79 -16.35
CA VAL A 117 10.83 -4.64 -16.86
C VAL A 117 11.46 -5.79 -17.65
N LEU A 118 11.13 -7.01 -17.26
CA LEU A 118 11.65 -8.23 -17.90
C LEU A 118 10.48 -9.03 -18.47
N ALA A 119 10.75 -9.68 -19.60
CA ALA A 119 9.83 -10.64 -20.22
C ALA A 119 10.45 -12.03 -20.16
N VAL A 120 9.63 -13.03 -19.86
CA VAL A 120 10.03 -14.43 -19.94
C VAL A 120 9.07 -15.19 -20.85
N ASP A 121 9.62 -15.87 -21.85
CA ASP A 121 8.86 -16.76 -22.71
C ASP A 121 8.41 -17.99 -21.90
N ALA A 122 7.10 -18.16 -21.77
CA ALA A 122 6.54 -19.21 -20.93
C ALA A 122 6.77 -20.63 -21.47
N LYS A 123 7.16 -20.82 -22.71
CA LYS A 123 7.46 -22.13 -23.30
C LYS A 123 8.93 -22.51 -23.12
N THR A 124 9.82 -21.56 -23.39
CA THR A 124 11.27 -21.81 -23.41
C THR A 124 11.99 -21.44 -22.12
N GLY A 125 11.41 -20.54 -21.30
CA GLY A 125 12.05 -19.97 -20.12
C GLY A 125 13.10 -18.89 -20.46
N LYS A 126 13.19 -18.45 -21.73
CA LYS A 126 14.10 -17.38 -22.12
C LYS A 126 13.66 -16.06 -21.50
N VAL A 127 14.57 -15.44 -20.74
CA VAL A 127 14.37 -14.11 -20.16
C VAL A 127 14.99 -13.05 -21.06
N THR A 128 14.26 -11.95 -21.28
CA THR A 128 14.70 -10.76 -22.01
C THR A 128 14.50 -9.54 -21.11
N ASP A 129 15.55 -8.80 -20.81
CA ASP A 129 15.43 -7.50 -20.15
C ASP A 129 14.97 -6.47 -21.20
N LEU A 130 13.78 -5.89 -20.98
CA LEU A 130 13.18 -4.90 -21.88
C LEU A 130 13.68 -3.48 -21.63
N THR A 131 14.35 -3.25 -20.51
CA THR A 131 14.89 -1.95 -20.10
C THR A 131 16.30 -2.10 -19.52
N PRO A 132 17.27 -2.61 -20.29
CA PRO A 132 18.60 -2.97 -19.80
C PRO A 132 19.50 -1.73 -19.62
N TYR A 133 19.06 -0.79 -18.79
CA TYR A 133 19.74 0.50 -18.58
C TYR A 133 20.08 0.68 -17.10
N ASP A 134 21.35 0.76 -16.77
CA ASP A 134 21.81 0.94 -15.39
C ASP A 134 21.28 2.22 -14.76
N GLY A 135 20.74 2.10 -13.55
CA GLY A 135 20.21 3.23 -12.76
C GLY A 135 18.93 3.86 -13.31
N VAL A 136 18.29 3.19 -14.26
CA VAL A 136 17.02 3.64 -14.86
C VAL A 136 15.83 2.98 -14.18
N ARG A 137 14.82 3.78 -13.87
CA ARG A 137 13.53 3.29 -13.40
C ARG A 137 12.56 3.17 -14.57
N ALA A 138 11.93 2.02 -14.69
CA ALA A 138 10.91 1.76 -15.71
C ALA A 138 9.57 1.37 -15.06
N SER A 139 8.49 1.69 -15.77
CA SER A 139 7.11 1.31 -15.40
C SER A 139 6.34 0.88 -16.65
N ILE A 140 5.40 -0.03 -16.47
CA ILE A 140 4.49 -0.42 -17.55
C ILE A 140 3.29 0.52 -17.53
N GLU A 141 3.05 1.16 -18.68
CA GLU A 141 1.94 2.10 -18.86
C GLU A 141 0.69 1.41 -19.41
N ASP A 142 0.88 0.44 -20.31
CA ASP A 142 -0.22 -0.30 -20.91
C ASP A 142 0.28 -1.65 -21.42
N ASP A 143 -0.50 -2.69 -21.18
CA ASP A 143 -0.19 -4.05 -21.63
C ASP A 143 -0.52 -4.28 -23.10
N LEU A 144 -1.21 -3.34 -23.76
CA LEU A 144 -1.65 -3.43 -25.15
C LEU A 144 -2.34 -4.77 -25.44
N GLU A 145 -3.45 -5.05 -24.76
CA GLU A 145 -4.13 -6.36 -24.75
C GLU A 145 -4.36 -6.96 -26.15
N ASP A 146 -4.65 -6.13 -27.16
CA ASP A 146 -4.91 -6.56 -28.53
C ASP A 146 -3.64 -6.66 -29.40
N ASP A 147 -2.47 -6.31 -28.89
CA ASP A 147 -1.18 -6.45 -29.56
C ASP A 147 -0.33 -7.52 -28.84
N PRO A 148 -0.20 -8.73 -29.37
CA PRO A 148 0.46 -9.83 -28.68
C PRO A 148 1.98 -9.63 -28.47
N ASP A 149 2.59 -8.73 -29.25
CA ASP A 149 4.04 -8.61 -29.34
C ASP A 149 4.61 -7.39 -28.59
N HIS A 150 3.77 -6.42 -28.20
CA HIS A 150 4.26 -5.17 -27.63
C HIS A 150 3.53 -4.80 -26.34
N ILE A 151 4.22 -3.94 -25.54
CA ILE A 151 3.69 -3.21 -24.39
C ILE A 151 4.15 -1.75 -24.44
N LEU A 152 3.50 -0.89 -23.70
CA LEU A 152 4.01 0.46 -23.45
C LEU A 152 4.77 0.50 -22.13
N ILE A 153 6.01 0.97 -22.18
CA ILE A 153 6.86 1.18 -21.00
C ILE A 153 7.25 2.66 -20.95
N SER A 154 7.14 3.27 -19.78
CA SER A 154 7.80 4.53 -19.52
C SER A 154 9.10 4.30 -18.77
N HIS A 155 10.13 5.08 -19.08
CA HIS A 155 11.39 5.05 -18.33
C HIS A 155 12.14 6.39 -18.40
N ASN A 156 13.04 6.59 -17.42
CA ASN A 156 13.76 7.85 -17.23
C ASN A 156 15.22 7.82 -17.72
N GLN A 157 15.50 7.03 -18.75
CA GLN A 157 16.86 6.91 -19.31
C GLN A 157 17.41 8.24 -19.85
N ARG A 158 16.57 9.04 -20.54
CA ARG A 158 16.98 10.31 -21.12
C ARG A 158 17.28 11.37 -20.07
N ASP A 159 16.46 11.42 -19.04
CA ASP A 159 16.56 12.37 -17.93
C ASP A 159 16.01 11.70 -16.65
N PRO A 160 16.81 11.61 -15.57
CA PRO A 160 16.39 10.94 -14.32
C PRO A 160 15.11 11.47 -13.67
N GLN A 161 14.65 12.66 -14.04
CA GLN A 161 13.48 13.30 -13.46
C GLN A 161 12.18 13.03 -14.24
N VAL A 162 12.27 12.59 -15.49
CA VAL A 162 11.10 12.49 -16.38
C VAL A 162 11.05 11.17 -17.12
N PHE A 163 9.84 10.72 -17.41
CA PHE A 163 9.58 9.41 -18.01
C PHE A 163 9.00 9.59 -19.41
N ASP A 164 9.71 9.08 -20.41
CA ASP A 164 9.25 8.99 -21.79
C ASP A 164 8.59 7.65 -22.05
N VAL A 165 7.60 7.60 -22.94
CA VAL A 165 6.85 6.37 -23.26
C VAL A 165 7.38 5.73 -24.53
N TYR A 166 7.67 4.44 -24.46
CA TYR A 166 8.13 3.60 -25.55
C TYR A 166 7.19 2.43 -25.78
N ARG A 167 6.96 2.08 -27.04
CA ARG A 167 6.36 0.81 -27.43
C ARG A 167 7.48 -0.20 -27.59
N VAL A 168 7.49 -1.23 -26.76
CA VAL A 168 8.57 -2.18 -26.64
C VAL A 168 8.10 -3.57 -27.05
N ASN A 169 8.84 -4.23 -27.95
CA ASN A 169 8.58 -5.62 -28.34
C ASN A 169 9.02 -6.56 -27.22
N VAL A 170 8.11 -7.38 -26.70
CA VAL A 170 8.34 -8.25 -25.53
C VAL A 170 9.28 -9.43 -25.81
N HIS A 171 9.53 -9.77 -27.08
CA HIS A 171 10.40 -10.87 -27.46
C HIS A 171 11.84 -10.44 -27.73
N THR A 172 12.01 -9.19 -28.19
CA THR A 172 13.32 -8.68 -28.64
C THR A 172 13.88 -7.55 -27.79
N GLY A 173 13.02 -6.87 -27.01
CA GLY A 173 13.38 -5.65 -26.28
C GLY A 173 13.51 -4.40 -27.17
N ALA A 174 13.23 -4.50 -28.47
CA ALA A 174 13.28 -3.35 -29.37
C ALA A 174 12.20 -2.35 -29.04
N GLY A 175 12.57 -1.12 -28.74
CA GLY A 175 11.68 -0.03 -28.34
C GLY A 175 11.60 1.08 -29.38
N VAL A 176 10.41 1.66 -29.55
CA VAL A 176 10.16 2.86 -30.37
C VAL A 176 9.51 3.92 -29.49
N LEU A 177 10.04 5.15 -29.50
CA LEU A 177 9.50 6.29 -28.76
C LEU A 177 8.09 6.62 -29.27
N VAL A 178 7.12 6.66 -28.36
CA VAL A 178 5.70 7.00 -28.64
C VAL A 178 5.36 8.41 -28.13
N ALA A 179 5.87 8.77 -26.96
CA ALA A 179 5.63 10.08 -26.38
C ALA A 179 6.85 10.51 -25.57
N GLN A 180 7.39 11.67 -25.92
CA GLN A 180 8.48 12.30 -25.18
C GLN A 180 7.90 13.25 -24.12
N ASN A 181 8.43 13.14 -22.90
CA ASN A 181 8.07 14.03 -21.81
C ASN A 181 8.83 15.36 -21.97
N PRO A 182 8.14 16.51 -22.10
CA PRO A 182 8.81 17.82 -22.20
C PRO A 182 9.48 18.29 -20.90
N GLY A 183 9.30 17.57 -19.79
CA GLY A 183 9.93 17.87 -18.50
C GLY A 183 8.95 18.00 -17.32
N ASN A 184 7.66 17.99 -17.58
CA ASN A 184 6.64 18.26 -16.55
C ASN A 184 5.47 17.26 -16.53
N ILE A 185 5.45 16.23 -17.38
CA ILE A 185 4.42 15.20 -17.36
C ILE A 185 4.74 14.21 -16.24
N VAL A 186 3.76 13.99 -15.37
CA VAL A 186 3.85 13.09 -14.21
C VAL A 186 2.94 11.86 -14.33
N GLY A 187 2.16 11.77 -15.38
CA GLY A 187 1.32 10.60 -15.67
C GLY A 187 0.82 10.59 -17.11
N TRP A 188 0.68 9.40 -17.66
CA TRP A 188 0.19 9.14 -19.01
C TRP A 188 -1.10 8.33 -18.96
N GLN A 189 -1.98 8.51 -19.93
CA GLN A 189 -3.23 7.77 -20.06
C GLN A 189 -3.45 7.34 -21.51
N THR A 190 -3.71 6.04 -21.69
CA THR A 190 -4.04 5.42 -22.98
C THR A 190 -5.54 5.27 -23.16
N ASP A 191 -5.98 5.22 -24.41
CA ASP A 191 -7.31 4.76 -24.78
C ASP A 191 -7.36 3.21 -24.90
N HIS A 192 -8.52 2.66 -25.23
CA HIS A 192 -8.69 1.21 -25.35
C HIS A 192 -7.94 0.57 -26.54
N ALA A 193 -7.42 1.38 -27.46
CA ALA A 193 -6.52 0.93 -28.54
C ALA A 193 -5.03 1.06 -28.16
N GLY A 194 -4.71 1.37 -26.91
CA GLY A 194 -3.35 1.54 -26.42
C GLY A 194 -2.65 2.79 -26.97
N LYS A 195 -3.42 3.81 -27.38
CA LYS A 195 -2.88 5.09 -27.84
C LYS A 195 -2.77 6.07 -26.69
N VAL A 196 -1.62 6.72 -26.55
CA VAL A 196 -1.41 7.74 -25.52
C VAL A 196 -2.22 8.99 -25.87
N ARG A 197 -3.34 9.21 -25.19
CA ARG A 197 -4.34 10.25 -25.51
C ARG A 197 -4.45 11.34 -24.46
N ALA A 198 -4.13 11.06 -23.22
CA ALA A 198 -4.13 12.06 -22.18
C ALA A 198 -2.84 12.03 -21.36
N ALA A 199 -2.51 13.12 -20.72
CA ALA A 199 -1.37 13.24 -19.83
C ALA A 199 -1.68 14.23 -18.70
N VAL A 200 -1.03 14.02 -17.57
CA VAL A 200 -1.12 14.90 -16.40
C VAL A 200 0.23 15.59 -16.22
N THR A 201 0.24 16.91 -16.18
CA THR A 201 1.46 17.68 -15.91
C THR A 201 1.46 18.22 -14.49
N SER A 202 2.65 18.57 -14.00
CA SER A 202 2.82 19.32 -12.76
C SER A 202 3.84 20.43 -12.97
N ASP A 203 3.55 21.62 -12.44
CA ASP A 203 4.53 22.72 -12.30
C ASP A 203 5.05 22.84 -10.85
N GLY A 204 4.74 21.83 -10.02
CA GLY A 204 5.07 21.79 -8.60
C GLY A 204 3.87 22.08 -7.70
N LEU A 205 2.99 23.00 -8.08
CA LEU A 205 1.80 23.42 -7.32
C LEU A 205 0.50 23.23 -8.08
N ASN A 206 0.55 23.28 -9.41
CA ASN A 206 -0.63 23.08 -10.25
C ASN A 206 -0.50 21.81 -11.08
N THR A 207 -1.64 21.23 -11.36
CA THR A 207 -1.79 20.04 -12.18
C THR A 207 -2.66 20.39 -13.38
N THR A 208 -2.17 20.12 -14.59
CA THR A 208 -2.93 20.34 -15.83
C THR A 208 -3.22 19.00 -16.49
N LEU A 209 -4.48 18.76 -16.82
CA LEU A 209 -4.87 17.64 -17.65
C LEU A 209 -4.71 18.03 -19.12
N LEU A 210 -3.87 17.28 -19.83
CA LEU A 210 -3.66 17.41 -21.27
C LEU A 210 -4.43 16.33 -22.02
N TYR A 211 -4.84 16.64 -23.23
CA TYR A 211 -5.54 15.73 -24.12
C TYR A 211 -5.16 15.96 -25.58
N ARG A 212 -5.17 14.88 -26.39
CA ARG A 212 -5.08 14.93 -27.85
C ARG A 212 -6.04 13.94 -28.50
N ASP A 213 -6.55 14.26 -29.68
CA ASP A 213 -7.52 13.42 -30.37
C ASP A 213 -6.92 12.13 -30.93
N ASN A 214 -5.63 12.15 -31.25
CA ASN A 214 -4.84 10.99 -31.70
C ASN A 214 -3.34 11.26 -31.51
N GLU A 215 -2.49 10.24 -31.70
CA GLU A 215 -1.04 10.35 -31.49
C GLU A 215 -0.32 11.28 -32.48
N ALA A 216 -0.93 11.61 -33.64
CA ALA A 216 -0.38 12.58 -34.58
C ALA A 216 -0.71 14.03 -34.23
N SER A 217 -1.61 14.27 -33.26
CA SER A 217 -2.01 15.58 -32.80
C SER A 217 -1.16 16.01 -31.60
N GLU A 218 -0.97 17.34 -31.47
CA GLU A 218 -0.36 17.92 -30.28
C GLU A 218 -1.29 17.85 -29.07
N PHE A 219 -0.71 17.75 -27.89
CA PHE A 219 -1.45 17.88 -26.65
C PHE A 219 -1.98 19.28 -26.42
N ARG A 220 -3.22 19.42 -26.02
CA ARG A 220 -3.84 20.66 -25.58
C ARG A 220 -4.28 20.59 -24.13
N PRO A 221 -4.18 21.66 -23.34
CA PRO A 221 -4.71 21.67 -22.00
C PRO A 221 -6.24 21.63 -22.01
N LEU A 222 -6.81 20.81 -21.13
CA LEU A 222 -8.24 20.81 -20.86
C LEU A 222 -8.59 21.79 -19.75
N PHE A 223 -7.92 21.64 -18.59
CA PHE A 223 -8.04 22.53 -17.45
C PHE A 223 -6.82 22.37 -16.53
N THR A 224 -6.65 23.34 -15.65
CA THR A 224 -5.63 23.35 -14.59
C THR A 224 -6.31 23.45 -13.23
N THR A 225 -5.85 22.66 -12.27
CA THR A 225 -6.24 22.74 -10.86
C THR A 225 -5.00 22.94 -10.00
N ASP A 226 -5.16 23.51 -8.81
CA ASP A 226 -4.10 23.39 -7.82
C ASP A 226 -3.99 21.94 -7.34
N TYR A 227 -2.86 21.59 -6.72
CA TYR A 227 -2.62 20.20 -6.30
C TYR A 227 -3.59 19.70 -5.21
N ARG A 228 -4.34 20.61 -4.56
CA ARG A 228 -5.37 20.26 -3.56
C ARG A 228 -6.63 19.72 -4.20
N THR A 229 -6.85 20.07 -5.46
CA THR A 229 -7.96 19.56 -6.26
C THR A 229 -7.48 18.41 -7.13
N SER A 230 -7.83 17.21 -6.72
CA SER A 230 -7.44 15.98 -7.44
C SER A 230 -8.43 15.69 -8.58
N VAL A 231 -7.91 15.51 -9.78
CA VAL A 231 -8.63 14.96 -10.94
C VAL A 231 -7.71 13.95 -11.61
N SER A 232 -7.97 12.67 -11.37
CA SER A 232 -7.16 11.56 -11.90
C SER A 232 -7.94 10.80 -12.97
N PRO A 233 -7.56 10.88 -14.25
CA PRO A 233 -8.12 10.02 -15.28
C PRO A 233 -7.93 8.54 -14.89
N ALA A 234 -8.98 7.72 -15.06
CA ALA A 234 -8.96 6.31 -14.74
C ALA A 234 -8.90 5.46 -16.03
N PHE A 235 -9.84 5.65 -16.93
CA PHE A 235 -9.89 4.99 -18.23
C PHE A 235 -10.89 5.71 -19.16
N PHE A 236 -10.73 5.52 -20.47
CA PHE A 236 -11.64 6.08 -21.46
C PHE A 236 -13.00 5.39 -21.43
N THR A 237 -14.05 6.10 -21.86
CA THR A 237 -15.33 5.47 -22.23
C THR A 237 -15.11 4.55 -23.43
N PHE A 238 -15.96 3.54 -23.62
CA PHE A 238 -15.71 2.50 -24.64
C PHE A 238 -15.89 2.96 -26.10
N ASP A 239 -16.26 4.21 -26.31
CA ASP A 239 -16.21 4.89 -27.61
C ASP A 239 -14.95 5.75 -27.79
N ASP A 240 -14.04 5.75 -26.79
CA ASP A 240 -12.79 6.51 -26.72
C ASP A 240 -12.95 8.04 -26.88
N LYS A 241 -14.16 8.57 -26.57
CA LYS A 241 -14.45 10.01 -26.71
C LYS A 241 -14.34 10.79 -25.41
N LYS A 242 -14.71 10.16 -24.29
CA LYS A 242 -14.68 10.73 -22.95
C LYS A 242 -13.84 9.85 -22.05
N PHE A 243 -13.65 10.27 -20.81
CA PHE A 243 -12.98 9.40 -19.84
C PHE A 243 -13.63 9.47 -18.47
N TYR A 244 -13.59 8.36 -17.78
CA TYR A 244 -13.88 8.28 -16.36
C TYR A 244 -12.70 8.82 -15.58
N ALA A 245 -12.98 9.54 -14.50
CA ALA A 245 -11.97 10.07 -13.59
C ALA A 245 -12.44 9.98 -12.14
N LEU A 246 -11.47 9.93 -11.22
CA LEU A 246 -11.72 10.20 -9.81
C LEU A 246 -11.45 11.68 -9.58
N SER A 247 -12.45 12.42 -9.09
CA SER A 247 -12.38 13.86 -8.95
C SER A 247 -12.99 14.35 -7.64
N ASN A 248 -12.30 15.30 -6.98
CA ASN A 248 -12.88 16.10 -5.91
C ASN A 248 -13.09 17.57 -6.31
N ARG A 249 -13.10 17.89 -7.60
CA ARG A 249 -13.32 19.26 -8.11
C ARG A 249 -14.70 19.75 -7.68
N GLY A 250 -14.71 20.83 -6.87
CA GLY A 250 -15.93 21.39 -6.30
C GLY A 250 -16.58 20.58 -5.16
N ARG A 251 -15.89 19.56 -4.63
CA ARG A 251 -16.39 18.69 -3.55
C ARG A 251 -15.27 18.26 -2.59
N ASP A 252 -15.66 17.76 -1.42
CA ASP A 252 -14.70 17.24 -0.43
C ASP A 252 -14.23 15.82 -0.76
N LYS A 253 -15.16 14.95 -1.16
CA LYS A 253 -14.87 13.53 -1.42
C LYS A 253 -14.53 13.27 -2.89
N LEU A 254 -13.64 12.29 -3.14
CA LEU A 254 -13.41 11.78 -4.48
C LEU A 254 -14.67 11.07 -4.98
N ALA A 255 -15.13 11.48 -6.13
CA ALA A 255 -16.25 10.92 -6.87
C ALA A 255 -15.79 10.25 -8.16
N LEU A 256 -16.55 9.28 -8.66
CA LEU A 256 -16.45 8.83 -10.04
C LEU A 256 -17.23 9.79 -10.93
N VAL A 257 -16.54 10.36 -11.89
CA VAL A 257 -17.11 11.31 -12.86
C VAL A 257 -16.77 10.91 -14.29
N VAL A 258 -17.52 11.43 -15.26
CA VAL A 258 -17.16 11.41 -16.68
C VAL A 258 -16.82 12.82 -17.12
N ILE A 259 -15.70 12.97 -17.82
CA ILE A 259 -15.21 14.24 -18.38
C ILE A 259 -15.21 14.12 -19.90
N ASP A 260 -15.86 15.10 -20.55
CA ASP A 260 -15.87 15.27 -22.00
C ASP A 260 -14.78 16.27 -22.42
N PRO A 261 -13.78 15.85 -23.21
CA PRO A 261 -12.73 16.76 -23.68
C PRO A 261 -13.24 17.97 -24.50
N ALA A 262 -14.46 17.88 -25.04
CA ALA A 262 -15.12 18.98 -25.73
C ALA A 262 -15.79 19.99 -24.78
N SER A 263 -16.03 19.60 -23.52
CA SER A 263 -16.66 20.43 -22.50
C SER A 263 -16.01 20.19 -21.13
N PRO A 264 -14.69 20.40 -20.99
CA PRO A 264 -13.91 19.90 -19.85
C PRO A 264 -14.20 20.60 -18.51
N ASP A 265 -14.90 21.73 -18.54
CA ASP A 265 -15.32 22.44 -17.32
C ASP A 265 -16.48 21.73 -16.60
N LYS A 266 -17.13 20.79 -17.26
CA LYS A 266 -18.25 20.00 -16.70
C LYS A 266 -17.79 18.61 -16.38
N GLU A 267 -18.27 18.11 -15.23
CA GLU A 267 -18.15 16.72 -14.81
C GLU A 267 -19.55 16.14 -14.67
N ASP A 268 -19.79 15.02 -15.33
CA ASP A 268 -21.00 14.23 -15.11
C ASP A 268 -20.73 13.26 -13.96
N GLU A 269 -21.25 13.56 -12.77
CA GLU A 269 -21.08 12.72 -11.59
C GLU A 269 -21.83 11.40 -11.75
N ILE A 270 -21.12 10.29 -11.57
CA ILE A 270 -21.68 8.93 -11.62
C ILE A 270 -21.96 8.41 -10.22
N PHE A 271 -21.02 8.60 -9.28
CA PHE A 271 -21.17 8.13 -7.91
C PHE A 271 -20.17 8.82 -6.97
N THR A 272 -20.67 9.18 -5.80
CA THR A 272 -19.86 9.68 -4.67
C THR A 272 -20.27 8.95 -3.41
N PRO A 273 -19.33 8.32 -2.66
CA PRO A 273 -19.63 7.81 -1.33
C PRO A 273 -19.96 8.94 -0.35
N ASP A 274 -20.84 8.69 0.64
CA ASP A 274 -21.32 9.74 1.54
C ASP A 274 -20.24 10.27 2.50
N THR A 275 -19.38 9.38 3.02
CA THR A 275 -18.50 9.70 4.16
C THR A 275 -17.01 9.55 3.87
N VAL A 276 -16.65 8.89 2.79
CA VAL A 276 -15.26 8.54 2.42
C VAL A 276 -15.01 8.84 0.94
N ASP A 277 -13.74 8.83 0.55
CA ASP A 277 -13.35 8.91 -0.87
C ASP A 277 -13.68 7.61 -1.61
N LEU A 278 -13.91 7.73 -2.90
CA LEU A 278 -13.89 6.59 -3.80
C LEU A 278 -12.44 6.13 -4.01
N ASP A 279 -12.19 4.82 -3.91
CA ASP A 279 -10.83 4.27 -4.10
C ASP A 279 -10.55 3.98 -5.58
N ALA A 280 -11.48 3.30 -6.26
CA ALA A 280 -11.30 2.86 -7.64
C ALA A 280 -12.63 2.58 -8.34
N ALA A 281 -12.57 2.51 -9.67
CA ALA A 281 -13.63 1.99 -10.50
C ALA A 281 -13.08 0.95 -11.46
N GLY A 282 -13.87 -0.08 -11.76
CA GLY A 282 -13.53 -1.16 -12.68
C GLY A 282 -14.47 -1.26 -13.86
N PHE A 283 -14.02 -1.92 -14.90
CA PHE A 283 -14.79 -2.17 -16.10
C PHE A 283 -14.56 -3.59 -16.63
N SER A 284 -15.49 -4.08 -17.43
CA SER A 284 -15.32 -5.29 -18.23
C SER A 284 -14.87 -4.93 -19.64
N ARG A 285 -13.69 -5.40 -20.03
CA ARG A 285 -13.18 -5.22 -21.40
C ARG A 285 -14.02 -6.01 -22.41
N LYS A 286 -14.38 -7.24 -22.07
CA LYS A 286 -15.21 -8.11 -22.91
C LYS A 286 -16.59 -7.53 -23.18
N ARG A 287 -17.27 -7.07 -22.14
CA ARG A 287 -18.65 -6.55 -22.24
C ARG A 287 -18.71 -5.05 -22.54
N ARG A 288 -17.57 -4.35 -22.43
CA ARG A 288 -17.42 -2.91 -22.66
C ARG A 288 -18.38 -2.07 -21.80
N VAL A 289 -18.41 -2.37 -20.50
CA VAL A 289 -19.26 -1.69 -19.51
C VAL A 289 -18.49 -1.34 -18.24
N LEU A 290 -18.87 -0.23 -17.62
CA LEU A 290 -18.49 0.10 -16.24
C LEU A 290 -19.13 -0.94 -15.31
N THR A 291 -18.36 -1.55 -14.41
CA THR A 291 -18.83 -2.68 -13.59
C THR A 291 -19.07 -2.30 -12.13
N VAL A 292 -18.06 -1.84 -11.45
CA VAL A 292 -18.07 -1.64 -10.00
C VAL A 292 -17.20 -0.47 -9.60
N ALA A 293 -17.59 0.25 -8.55
CA ALA A 293 -16.73 1.16 -7.83
C ALA A 293 -16.51 0.64 -6.40
N SER A 294 -15.29 0.82 -5.90
CA SER A 294 -14.91 0.40 -4.55
C SER A 294 -14.55 1.60 -3.70
N TYR A 295 -14.87 1.52 -2.42
CA TYR A 295 -14.51 2.50 -1.40
C TYR A 295 -14.40 1.82 -0.05
N GLN A 296 -13.73 2.45 0.90
CA GLN A 296 -13.49 1.87 2.20
C GLN A 296 -14.03 2.78 3.31
N THR A 297 -15.04 2.28 4.02
CA THR A 297 -15.45 2.80 5.31
C THR A 297 -14.52 2.21 6.39
N ASP A 298 -15.04 1.52 7.38
CA ASP A 298 -14.25 0.63 8.26
C ASP A 298 -13.83 -0.67 7.55
N LYS A 299 -14.62 -1.11 6.55
CA LYS A 299 -14.37 -2.29 5.69
C LYS A 299 -14.62 -1.95 4.23
N PRO A 300 -14.10 -2.75 3.28
CA PRO A 300 -14.37 -2.58 1.85
C PRO A 300 -15.85 -2.59 1.52
N GLN A 301 -16.28 -1.67 0.66
CA GLN A 301 -17.63 -1.49 0.16
C GLN A 301 -17.63 -1.40 -1.37
N TYR A 302 -18.75 -1.75 -2.00
CA TYR A 302 -18.88 -1.77 -3.45
C TYR A 302 -20.17 -1.13 -3.92
N LYS A 303 -20.09 -0.38 -5.02
CA LYS A 303 -21.24 0.12 -5.79
C LYS A 303 -21.21 -0.53 -7.15
N PHE A 304 -22.25 -1.31 -7.48
CA PHE A 304 -22.37 -1.98 -8.77
C PHE A 304 -23.11 -1.11 -9.78
N PHE A 305 -22.62 -1.12 -11.03
CA PHE A 305 -23.23 -0.47 -12.20
C PHE A 305 -23.68 -1.50 -13.24
N ASP A 306 -23.33 -2.76 -13.06
CA ASP A 306 -23.53 -3.87 -13.95
C ASP A 306 -24.11 -5.08 -13.21
N ALA A 307 -25.26 -5.57 -13.69
CA ALA A 307 -25.99 -6.64 -13.02
C ALA A 307 -25.26 -8.00 -13.04
N GLU A 308 -24.45 -8.26 -14.08
CA GLU A 308 -23.68 -9.50 -14.17
C GLU A 308 -22.56 -9.50 -13.11
N THR A 309 -21.84 -8.38 -12.96
CA THR A 309 -20.84 -8.22 -11.91
C THR A 309 -21.45 -8.30 -10.51
N GLU A 310 -22.61 -7.67 -10.29
CA GLU A 310 -23.30 -7.79 -9.00
C GLU A 310 -23.71 -9.24 -8.70
N THR A 311 -24.18 -9.98 -9.71
CA THR A 311 -24.52 -11.39 -9.58
C THR A 311 -23.29 -12.24 -9.26
N LEU A 312 -22.15 -11.99 -9.91
CA LEU A 312 -20.88 -12.64 -9.61
C LEU A 312 -20.48 -12.45 -8.13
N PHE A 313 -20.56 -11.21 -7.65
CA PHE A 313 -20.24 -10.91 -6.26
C PHE A 313 -21.18 -11.58 -5.26
N LYS A 314 -22.48 -11.65 -5.57
CA LYS A 314 -23.49 -12.38 -4.74
C LYS A 314 -23.18 -13.88 -4.67
N LYS A 315 -22.81 -14.50 -5.78
CA LYS A 315 -22.44 -15.93 -5.83
C LYS A 315 -21.17 -16.21 -5.04
N LEU A 316 -20.14 -15.37 -5.19
CA LEU A 316 -18.91 -15.50 -4.42
C LEU A 316 -19.15 -15.28 -2.92
N SER A 317 -19.94 -14.27 -2.53
CA SER A 317 -20.31 -14.05 -1.12
C SER A 317 -21.01 -15.26 -0.50
N ALA A 318 -21.90 -15.92 -1.25
CA ALA A 318 -22.61 -17.10 -0.77
C ALA A 318 -21.69 -18.32 -0.58
N GLN A 319 -20.67 -18.48 -1.44
CA GLN A 319 -19.70 -19.58 -1.35
C GLN A 319 -18.56 -19.31 -0.36
N LEU A 320 -18.34 -18.04 0.02
CA LEU A 320 -17.26 -17.59 0.91
C LEU A 320 -17.82 -16.96 2.19
N GLU A 321 -18.86 -17.57 2.76
CA GLU A 321 -19.51 -17.05 3.97
C GLU A 321 -18.50 -16.84 5.11
N GLY A 322 -18.54 -15.67 5.75
CA GLY A 322 -17.63 -15.28 6.84
C GLY A 322 -16.30 -14.66 6.38
N TYR A 323 -16.06 -14.57 5.08
CA TYR A 323 -14.86 -13.94 4.52
C TYR A 323 -15.22 -12.70 3.66
N GLN A 324 -14.30 -11.76 3.64
CA GLN A 324 -14.19 -10.80 2.54
C GLN A 324 -13.50 -11.50 1.36
N PHE A 325 -13.73 -10.98 0.17
CA PHE A 325 -12.99 -11.46 -0.99
C PHE A 325 -12.62 -10.31 -1.93
N ALA A 326 -11.59 -10.55 -2.73
CA ALA A 326 -11.16 -9.69 -3.81
C ALA A 326 -10.94 -10.50 -5.09
N ILE A 327 -11.41 -10.00 -6.22
CA ILE A 327 -11.07 -10.55 -7.54
C ILE A 327 -9.72 -9.96 -7.92
N GLN A 328 -8.71 -10.84 -8.06
CA GLN A 328 -7.31 -10.45 -8.32
C GLN A 328 -6.92 -10.51 -9.80
N GLY A 329 -7.82 -10.97 -10.64
CA GLY A 329 -7.63 -11.08 -12.09
C GLY A 329 -8.62 -12.04 -12.72
N ALA A 330 -8.69 -11.99 -14.04
CA ALA A 330 -9.52 -12.87 -14.86
C ALA A 330 -8.73 -13.25 -16.12
N ASN A 331 -9.18 -14.32 -16.80
CA ASN A 331 -8.76 -14.58 -18.18
C ASN A 331 -9.48 -13.62 -19.15
N ARG A 332 -9.04 -13.59 -20.42
CA ARG A 332 -9.59 -12.68 -21.45
C ARG A 332 -11.11 -12.87 -21.67
N ASP A 333 -11.61 -14.10 -21.56
CA ASP A 333 -13.03 -14.40 -21.71
C ASP A 333 -13.88 -14.01 -20.48
N GLU A 334 -13.26 -13.55 -19.40
CA GLU A 334 -13.93 -13.20 -18.14
C GLU A 334 -14.85 -14.31 -17.63
N ASP A 335 -14.48 -15.57 -17.82
CA ASP A 335 -15.21 -16.74 -17.35
C ASP A 335 -14.48 -17.51 -16.25
N LYS A 336 -13.19 -17.18 -16.01
CA LYS A 336 -12.41 -17.68 -14.89
C LYS A 336 -11.77 -16.50 -14.14
N PHE A 337 -11.87 -16.55 -12.83
CA PHE A 337 -11.38 -15.46 -11.95
C PHE A 337 -10.47 -16.00 -10.87
N ILE A 338 -9.37 -15.32 -10.60
CA ILE A 338 -8.59 -15.54 -9.38
C ILE A 338 -9.26 -14.78 -8.23
N VAL A 339 -9.64 -15.51 -7.19
CA VAL A 339 -10.34 -14.97 -6.03
C VAL A 339 -9.49 -15.16 -4.78
N ALA A 340 -9.25 -14.08 -4.06
CA ALA A 340 -8.66 -14.11 -2.72
C ALA A 340 -9.78 -14.01 -1.67
N ALA A 341 -9.93 -15.00 -0.83
CA ALA A 341 -10.80 -14.94 0.34
C ALA A 341 -9.94 -14.70 1.60
N TYR A 342 -10.32 -13.73 2.43
CA TYR A 342 -9.54 -13.33 3.61
C TYR A 342 -10.44 -12.71 4.69
N ASN A 343 -9.92 -12.54 5.90
CA ASN A 343 -10.52 -11.72 6.93
C ASN A 343 -9.45 -11.05 7.81
N ASP A 344 -9.82 -10.54 8.98
CA ASP A 344 -8.89 -9.88 9.90
C ASP A 344 -7.95 -10.83 10.64
N ARG A 345 -8.19 -12.14 10.61
CA ARG A 345 -7.43 -13.16 11.34
C ARG A 345 -6.63 -14.11 10.47
N THR A 346 -6.83 -14.06 9.16
CA THR A 346 -6.11 -14.90 8.20
C THR A 346 -5.93 -14.19 6.86
N PRO A 347 -4.75 -14.31 6.20
CA PRO A 347 -4.57 -13.90 4.82
C PRO A 347 -5.37 -14.80 3.86
N GLY A 348 -5.94 -15.88 4.39
CA GLY A 348 -6.92 -16.76 3.79
C GLY A 348 -6.40 -17.63 2.67
N SER A 349 -7.27 -17.86 1.70
CA SER A 349 -7.05 -18.81 0.61
C SER A 349 -7.17 -18.15 -0.76
N ARG A 350 -6.61 -18.79 -1.75
CA ARG A 350 -6.73 -18.40 -3.17
C ARG A 350 -7.50 -19.48 -3.92
N TYR A 351 -8.33 -19.02 -4.86
CA TYR A 351 -9.23 -19.88 -5.64
C TYR A 351 -9.21 -19.48 -7.10
N ILE A 352 -9.58 -20.43 -7.97
CA ILE A 352 -10.13 -20.12 -9.29
C ILE A 352 -11.65 -20.30 -9.19
N TYR A 353 -12.38 -19.27 -9.56
CA TYR A 353 -13.82 -19.33 -9.78
C TYR A 353 -14.09 -19.51 -11.26
N ASP A 354 -14.76 -20.60 -11.64
CA ASP A 354 -15.26 -20.86 -12.98
C ASP A 354 -16.73 -20.40 -13.05
N ALA A 355 -16.98 -19.31 -13.76
CA ALA A 355 -18.31 -18.71 -13.82
C ALA A 355 -19.30 -19.52 -14.66
N ARG A 356 -18.81 -20.36 -15.60
CA ARG A 356 -19.65 -21.24 -16.41
C ARG A 356 -20.15 -22.44 -15.61
N ALA A 357 -19.26 -23.02 -14.80
CA ALA A 357 -19.58 -24.17 -13.96
C ALA A 357 -20.13 -23.77 -12.57
N ASP A 358 -20.08 -22.48 -12.22
CA ASP A 358 -20.39 -21.94 -10.89
C ASP A 358 -19.64 -22.68 -9.76
N THR A 359 -18.34 -22.89 -9.96
CA THR A 359 -17.49 -23.65 -9.04
C THR A 359 -16.28 -22.86 -8.58
N LEU A 360 -15.98 -23.00 -7.29
CA LEU A 360 -14.83 -22.39 -6.63
C LEU A 360 -13.79 -23.50 -6.33
N SER A 361 -12.67 -23.50 -7.04
CA SER A 361 -11.59 -24.47 -6.88
C SER A 361 -10.45 -23.85 -6.08
N LYS A 362 -10.12 -24.42 -4.93
CA LYS A 362 -9.05 -23.94 -4.06
C LYS A 362 -7.68 -24.20 -4.67
N LEU A 363 -6.83 -23.18 -4.70
CA LEU A 363 -5.44 -23.23 -5.16
C LEU A 363 -4.46 -23.43 -4.00
N ALA A 364 -4.60 -22.60 -2.97
CA ALA A 364 -3.71 -22.64 -1.81
C ALA A 364 -4.30 -21.90 -0.60
N ASP A 365 -3.87 -22.29 0.58
CA ASP A 365 -3.89 -21.46 1.79
C ASP A 365 -2.60 -20.63 1.83
N ILE A 366 -2.71 -19.34 2.10
CA ILE A 366 -1.54 -18.44 2.08
C ILE A 366 -0.66 -18.67 3.30
N ASN A 367 -1.27 -18.89 4.46
CA ASN A 367 -0.53 -19.18 5.69
C ASN A 367 -1.21 -20.30 6.50
N PRO A 368 -1.03 -21.57 6.13
CA PRO A 368 -1.66 -22.69 6.84
C PRO A 368 -1.02 -22.99 8.21
N ALA A 369 0.15 -22.41 8.50
CA ALA A 369 0.85 -22.66 9.76
C ALA A 369 0.18 -22.01 10.97
N ILE A 370 -0.62 -20.97 10.76
CA ILE A 370 -1.30 -20.22 11.81
C ILE A 370 -2.81 -20.42 11.67
N PRO A 371 -3.46 -21.14 12.61
CA PRO A 371 -4.92 -21.28 12.62
C PRO A 371 -5.62 -19.93 12.83
N GLU A 372 -6.63 -19.65 12.02
CA GLU A 372 -7.45 -18.43 12.12
C GLU A 372 -8.05 -18.26 13.53
N ALA A 373 -8.47 -19.33 14.17
CA ALA A 373 -9.11 -19.31 15.48
C ALA A 373 -8.21 -18.74 16.59
N ASP A 374 -6.89 -18.82 16.42
CA ASP A 374 -5.90 -18.39 17.40
C ASP A 374 -5.46 -16.92 17.19
N MET A 375 -5.95 -16.28 16.13
CA MET A 375 -5.60 -14.90 15.81
C MET A 375 -6.61 -13.90 16.37
N SER A 376 -6.14 -12.69 16.60
CA SER A 376 -6.91 -11.62 17.20
C SER A 376 -7.84 -10.92 16.20
N ARG A 377 -9.04 -10.51 16.66
CA ARG A 377 -9.93 -9.69 15.84
C ARG A 377 -9.45 -8.25 15.76
N VAL A 378 -9.61 -7.66 14.60
CA VAL A 378 -9.32 -6.25 14.32
C VAL A 378 -10.63 -5.46 14.43
N GLN A 379 -10.71 -4.59 15.43
CA GLN A 379 -11.91 -3.82 15.74
C GLN A 379 -11.77 -2.40 15.19
N PRO A 380 -12.68 -1.92 14.33
CA PRO A 380 -12.75 -0.51 13.99
C PRO A 380 -13.05 0.32 15.24
N ILE A 381 -12.34 1.43 15.41
CA ILE A 381 -12.53 2.38 16.51
C ILE A 381 -12.52 3.82 15.98
N SER A 382 -13.00 4.74 16.81
CA SER A 382 -12.79 6.17 16.62
C SER A 382 -12.65 6.88 17.95
N TYR A 383 -11.92 7.98 17.94
CA TYR A 383 -11.79 8.87 19.10
C TYR A 383 -11.71 10.33 18.64
N GLN A 384 -11.89 11.25 19.55
CA GLN A 384 -11.73 12.67 19.29
C GLN A 384 -10.31 13.11 19.61
N SER A 385 -9.64 13.75 18.67
CA SER A 385 -8.43 14.50 18.96
C SER A 385 -8.77 15.72 19.83
N ARG A 386 -7.79 16.28 20.51
CA ARG A 386 -7.95 17.42 21.44
C ARG A 386 -8.58 18.66 20.82
N ASP A 387 -8.49 18.82 19.51
CA ASP A 387 -9.12 19.91 18.76
C ASP A 387 -10.49 19.54 18.17
N GLY A 388 -11.04 18.37 18.53
CA GLY A 388 -12.36 17.92 18.13
C GLY A 388 -12.43 17.18 16.79
N LEU A 389 -11.29 16.93 16.11
CA LEU A 389 -11.26 16.14 14.89
C LEU A 389 -11.47 14.66 15.22
N THR A 390 -12.40 14.01 14.51
CA THR A 390 -12.62 12.56 14.65
C THR A 390 -11.50 11.80 13.96
N ILE A 391 -10.81 10.93 14.71
CA ILE A 391 -9.75 10.04 14.21
C ILE A 391 -10.29 8.62 14.20
N HIS A 392 -10.27 8.00 13.03
CA HIS A 392 -10.64 6.59 12.84
C HIS A 392 -9.40 5.71 12.94
N GLY A 393 -9.58 4.45 13.31
CA GLY A 393 -8.48 3.51 13.40
C GLY A 393 -8.94 2.09 13.67
N TYR A 394 -8.00 1.25 14.04
CA TYR A 394 -8.22 -0.16 14.34
C TYR A 394 -7.51 -0.54 15.63
N LEU A 395 -8.20 -1.29 16.47
CA LEU A 395 -7.68 -1.84 17.71
C LEU A 395 -7.64 -3.35 17.63
N THR A 396 -6.48 -3.93 17.89
CA THR A 396 -6.30 -5.37 17.98
C THR A 396 -5.90 -5.73 19.40
N LEU A 397 -6.75 -6.49 20.08
CA LEU A 397 -6.50 -6.96 21.44
C LEU A 397 -5.93 -8.39 21.42
N PRO A 398 -4.97 -8.71 22.29
CA PRO A 398 -4.42 -10.06 22.36
C PRO A 398 -5.51 -11.08 22.72
N ALA A 399 -5.63 -12.12 21.89
CA ALA A 399 -6.65 -13.15 22.09
C ALA A 399 -6.46 -13.88 23.44
N GLY A 400 -7.59 -14.20 24.11
CA GLY A 400 -7.59 -14.93 25.37
C GLY A 400 -7.07 -14.17 26.59
N ARG A 401 -6.88 -12.85 26.50
CA ARG A 401 -6.51 -11.98 27.64
C ARG A 401 -7.64 -11.03 28.02
N ASP A 402 -7.71 -10.67 29.30
CA ASP A 402 -8.59 -9.57 29.73
C ASP A 402 -8.13 -8.25 29.10
N PRO A 403 -9.01 -7.51 28.43
CA PRO A 403 -8.65 -6.26 27.75
C PRO A 403 -8.48 -5.08 28.72
N LYS A 404 -7.76 -5.29 29.84
CA LYS A 404 -7.52 -4.27 30.86
C LYS A 404 -6.03 -4.20 31.24
N ASN A 405 -5.53 -2.99 31.37
CA ASN A 405 -4.17 -2.72 31.78
C ASN A 405 -3.13 -3.51 30.97
N LEU A 406 -3.35 -3.62 29.66
CA LEU A 406 -2.47 -4.33 28.76
C LEU A 406 -1.22 -3.51 28.43
N PRO A 407 -0.08 -4.15 28.16
CA PRO A 407 1.00 -3.52 27.41
C PRO A 407 0.51 -3.29 25.98
N CYS A 408 0.68 -2.08 25.47
CA CYS A 408 0.15 -1.72 24.15
C CYS A 408 1.25 -1.13 23.27
N ILE A 409 1.14 -1.38 21.97
CA ILE A 409 1.98 -0.78 20.94
C ILE A 409 1.11 0.12 20.06
N VAL A 410 1.52 1.36 19.95
CA VAL A 410 0.93 2.36 19.06
C VAL A 410 1.68 2.29 17.75
N ASN A 411 0.95 2.07 16.66
CA ASN A 411 1.54 1.77 15.35
C ASN A 411 1.04 2.76 14.29
N PRO A 412 1.63 3.98 14.21
CA PRO A 412 1.33 4.94 13.17
C PRO A 412 1.86 4.44 11.82
N HIS A 413 1.02 4.51 10.78
CA HIS A 413 1.39 4.09 9.44
C HIS A 413 2.37 5.07 8.76
N GLY A 414 3.03 4.59 7.72
CA GLY A 414 3.87 5.39 6.82
C GLY A 414 3.05 6.23 5.85
N GLY A 415 3.75 6.94 4.99
CA GLY A 415 3.17 7.84 4.00
C GLY A 415 3.66 9.27 4.17
N PRO A 416 2.97 10.20 4.89
CA PRO A 416 1.81 10.06 5.77
C PRO A 416 0.46 9.94 5.05
N TRP A 417 0.42 10.30 3.77
CA TRP A 417 -0.77 10.31 2.93
C TRP A 417 -1.08 8.90 2.39
N ALA A 418 -1.41 8.04 3.31
CA ALA A 418 -1.83 6.66 3.16
C ALA A 418 -2.89 6.37 4.23
N ARG A 419 -3.30 5.13 4.41
CA ARG A 419 -4.18 4.73 5.51
C ARG A 419 -3.98 3.28 5.89
N ASP A 420 -4.29 2.95 7.14
CA ASP A 420 -4.55 1.59 7.56
C ASP A 420 -5.98 1.17 7.21
N GLY A 421 -6.17 -0.11 6.94
CA GLY A 421 -7.45 -0.71 6.61
C GLY A 421 -7.74 -1.95 7.46
N TRP A 422 -8.99 -2.39 7.46
CA TRP A 422 -9.38 -3.64 8.07
C TRP A 422 -8.89 -4.83 7.28
N GLY A 423 -8.30 -5.81 7.94
CA GLY A 423 -7.82 -7.05 7.34
C GLY A 423 -6.71 -7.68 8.15
N TYR A 424 -6.15 -8.76 7.62
CA TYR A 424 -5.00 -9.44 8.22
C TYR A 424 -3.73 -8.62 8.01
N ASN A 425 -3.08 -8.28 9.10
CA ASN A 425 -1.75 -7.67 9.10
C ASN A 425 -0.81 -8.57 9.92
N PRO A 426 0.24 -9.15 9.32
CA PRO A 426 1.15 -10.06 10.01
C PRO A 426 1.88 -9.43 11.19
N GLU A 427 2.28 -8.15 11.10
CA GLU A 427 2.94 -7.44 12.20
C GLU A 427 1.99 -7.27 13.40
N VAL A 428 0.77 -6.81 13.13
CA VAL A 428 -0.25 -6.60 14.15
C VAL A 428 -0.63 -7.91 14.82
N GLN A 429 -0.85 -8.97 14.03
CA GLN A 429 -1.17 -10.30 14.57
C GLN A 429 -0.01 -10.91 15.34
N PHE A 430 1.23 -10.71 14.88
CA PHE A 430 2.43 -11.12 15.60
C PHE A 430 2.52 -10.44 16.97
N LEU A 431 2.40 -9.13 17.03
CA LEU A 431 2.45 -8.37 18.28
C LEU A 431 1.30 -8.76 19.22
N ALA A 432 0.09 -8.94 18.71
CA ALA A 432 -1.05 -9.39 19.49
C ALA A 432 -0.84 -10.82 20.04
N ASN A 433 -0.26 -11.73 19.24
CA ASN A 433 0.09 -13.08 19.68
C ASN A 433 1.16 -13.08 20.79
N ARG A 434 2.01 -12.05 20.85
CA ARG A 434 2.98 -11.82 21.94
C ARG A 434 2.36 -11.17 23.17
N GLY A 435 1.08 -10.84 23.14
CA GLY A 435 0.32 -10.32 24.28
C GLY A 435 0.21 -8.81 24.34
N PHE A 436 0.59 -8.09 23.30
CA PHE A 436 0.42 -6.66 23.18
C PHE A 436 -0.95 -6.30 22.61
N CYS A 437 -1.60 -5.26 23.11
CA CYS A 437 -2.62 -4.61 22.31
C CYS A 437 -1.95 -3.73 21.24
N VAL A 438 -2.57 -3.59 20.06
CA VAL A 438 -2.04 -2.76 18.98
C VAL A 438 -3.09 -1.75 18.54
N LEU A 439 -2.72 -0.47 18.57
CA LEU A 439 -3.55 0.63 18.06
C LEU A 439 -2.95 1.16 16.77
N GLN A 440 -3.70 1.04 15.68
CA GLN A 440 -3.44 1.66 14.39
C GLN A 440 -4.42 2.81 14.22
N MET A 441 -3.94 4.05 14.10
CA MET A 441 -4.79 5.20 13.89
C MET A 441 -4.55 5.82 12.51
N ASN A 442 -5.62 6.24 11.87
CA ASN A 442 -5.57 7.06 10.67
C ASN A 442 -5.60 8.55 11.11
N PHE A 443 -4.45 9.06 11.51
CA PHE A 443 -4.25 10.45 11.91
C PHE A 443 -4.60 11.41 10.74
N ARG A 444 -4.83 12.69 11.05
CA ARG A 444 -5.11 13.70 9.99
C ARG A 444 -4.05 13.64 8.88
N GLY A 445 -4.50 13.76 7.64
CA GLY A 445 -3.67 13.54 6.46
C GLY A 445 -3.77 12.13 5.87
N SER A 446 -4.26 11.13 6.63
CA SER A 446 -4.56 9.82 6.08
C SER A 446 -5.55 9.94 4.93
N THR A 447 -5.34 9.17 3.85
CA THR A 447 -6.18 9.20 2.65
C THR A 447 -7.51 8.49 2.87
N GLY A 448 -8.48 8.77 2.00
CA GLY A 448 -9.79 8.12 2.00
C GLY A 448 -10.86 8.82 2.85
N TYR A 449 -10.51 9.89 3.56
CA TYR A 449 -11.44 10.63 4.43
C TYR A 449 -11.84 12.01 3.87
N GLY A 450 -11.49 12.30 2.63
CA GLY A 450 -11.80 13.54 1.94
C GLY A 450 -10.67 14.57 2.02
N ARG A 451 -10.85 15.61 1.21
CA ARG A 451 -9.87 16.70 1.02
C ARG A 451 -9.59 17.46 2.32
N ALA A 452 -10.62 17.83 3.07
CA ALA A 452 -10.46 18.60 4.30
C ALA A 452 -9.63 17.86 5.36
N PHE A 453 -9.84 16.55 5.50
CA PHE A 453 -9.06 15.71 6.41
C PHE A 453 -7.60 15.59 5.96
N TRP A 454 -7.37 15.46 4.66
CA TRP A 454 -6.04 15.39 4.07
C TRP A 454 -5.28 16.73 4.24
N GLU A 455 -5.92 17.86 3.89
CA GLU A 455 -5.33 19.20 4.04
C GLU A 455 -5.04 19.58 5.49
N ALA A 456 -5.78 19.03 6.46
CA ALA A 456 -5.55 19.27 7.89
C ALA A 456 -4.15 18.84 8.37
N SER A 457 -3.41 18.07 7.56
CA SER A 457 -2.03 17.64 7.84
C SER A 457 -0.95 18.61 7.34
N PHE A 458 -1.32 19.60 6.50
CA PHE A 458 -0.31 20.44 5.85
C PHE A 458 0.40 21.34 6.87
N GLY A 459 1.73 21.25 6.86
CA GLY A 459 2.57 21.93 7.83
C GLY A 459 2.44 21.40 9.27
N GLN A 460 1.88 20.19 9.47
CA GLN A 460 1.55 19.66 10.80
C GLN A 460 2.40 18.45 11.22
N TRP A 461 3.46 18.14 10.49
CA TRP A 461 4.39 17.10 10.91
C TRP A 461 5.00 17.45 12.28
N GLY A 462 4.89 16.52 13.24
CA GLY A 462 5.36 16.71 14.62
C GLY A 462 4.49 17.66 15.46
N LEU A 463 3.40 18.18 14.92
CA LEU A 463 2.43 19.05 15.58
C LEU A 463 1.08 18.34 15.73
N LYS A 464 0.01 18.84 15.09
CA LYS A 464 -1.34 18.25 15.24
C LYS A 464 -1.43 16.80 14.78
N MET A 465 -0.65 16.38 13.78
CA MET A 465 -0.57 14.97 13.40
C MET A 465 0.00 14.11 14.53
N GLN A 466 0.98 14.61 15.27
CA GLN A 466 1.51 13.95 16.46
C GLN A 466 0.53 14.01 17.64
N ASP A 467 -0.24 15.10 17.78
CA ASP A 467 -1.31 15.21 18.77
C ASP A 467 -2.36 14.12 18.55
N ASP A 468 -2.77 13.84 17.31
CA ASP A 468 -3.72 12.77 17.00
C ASP A 468 -3.24 11.40 17.52
N ILE A 469 -1.93 11.11 17.37
CA ILE A 469 -1.32 9.87 17.87
C ILE A 469 -1.29 9.85 19.40
N THR A 470 -0.87 10.95 20.03
CA THR A 470 -0.83 11.11 21.49
C THR A 470 -2.23 10.97 22.10
N ASP A 471 -3.24 11.55 21.46
CA ASP A 471 -4.64 11.48 21.92
C ASP A 471 -5.22 10.07 21.78
N GLY A 472 -4.76 9.28 20.81
CA GLY A 472 -5.03 7.85 20.70
C GLY A 472 -4.46 7.06 21.89
N VAL A 473 -3.25 7.38 22.33
CA VAL A 473 -2.67 6.80 23.55
C VAL A 473 -3.51 7.14 24.78
N GLN A 474 -3.88 8.41 24.92
CA GLN A 474 -4.72 8.86 26.05
C GLN A 474 -6.10 8.21 26.03
N TRP A 475 -6.65 7.99 24.83
CA TRP A 475 -7.92 7.27 24.67
C TRP A 475 -7.79 5.81 25.17
N LEU A 476 -6.73 5.06 24.80
CA LEU A 476 -6.50 3.71 25.30
C LEU A 476 -6.40 3.64 26.82
N VAL A 477 -5.68 4.58 27.43
CA VAL A 477 -5.53 4.69 28.90
C VAL A 477 -6.87 5.01 29.57
N LYS A 478 -7.62 5.97 29.02
CA LYS A 478 -8.94 6.36 29.54
C LYS A 478 -9.96 5.24 29.46
N GLN A 479 -9.89 4.38 28.42
CA GLN A 479 -10.71 3.18 28.31
C GLN A 479 -10.30 2.06 29.29
N GLY A 480 -9.19 2.22 30.01
CA GLY A 480 -8.64 1.19 30.90
C GLY A 480 -8.01 0.02 30.16
N ILE A 481 -7.82 0.13 28.85
CA ILE A 481 -7.23 -0.92 28.01
C ILE A 481 -5.72 -0.97 28.21
N ALA A 482 -5.04 0.17 28.08
CA ALA A 482 -3.59 0.26 28.19
C ALA A 482 -3.12 0.58 29.62
N ASP A 483 -2.05 -0.10 30.05
CA ASP A 483 -1.27 0.33 31.20
C ASP A 483 -0.40 1.54 30.78
N PRO A 484 -0.55 2.72 31.40
CA PRO A 484 0.19 3.91 31.00
C PRO A 484 1.70 3.81 31.16
N LYS A 485 2.18 2.81 31.88
CA LYS A 485 3.62 2.55 32.08
C LYS A 485 4.20 1.54 31.08
N ARG A 486 3.35 0.91 30.28
CA ARG A 486 3.74 -0.16 29.35
C ARG A 486 3.23 0.10 27.94
N ILE A 487 3.47 1.31 27.43
CA ILE A 487 3.10 1.73 26.09
C ILE A 487 4.37 1.88 25.25
N GLY A 488 4.43 1.15 24.15
CA GLY A 488 5.46 1.28 23.12
C GLY A 488 4.92 2.01 21.88
N ILE A 489 5.81 2.49 21.05
CA ILE A 489 5.50 3.04 19.74
C ILE A 489 6.40 2.40 18.69
N TYR A 490 5.82 2.01 17.54
CA TYR A 490 6.53 1.42 16.42
C TYR A 490 5.93 1.91 15.11
N GLY A 491 6.75 2.36 14.20
CA GLY A 491 6.31 2.74 12.86
C GLY A 491 7.44 2.76 11.85
N ALA A 492 7.03 2.68 10.56
CA ALA A 492 7.94 2.70 9.43
C ALA A 492 7.79 3.99 8.61
N SER A 493 8.89 4.49 8.04
CA SER A 493 8.89 5.67 7.15
C SER A 493 8.37 6.93 7.88
N TYR A 494 7.26 7.53 7.43
CA TYR A 494 6.61 8.57 8.23
C TYR A 494 6.23 8.07 9.64
N GLY A 495 5.77 6.81 9.77
CA GLY A 495 5.50 6.19 11.07
C GLY A 495 6.76 6.11 11.95
N GLY A 496 7.94 5.93 11.35
CA GLY A 496 9.24 6.03 12.01
C GLY A 496 9.53 7.47 12.48
N TYR A 497 9.28 8.47 11.65
CA TYR A 497 9.31 9.87 12.07
C TYR A 497 8.38 10.13 13.25
N ALA A 498 7.13 9.65 13.18
CA ALA A 498 6.16 9.80 14.26
C ALA A 498 6.61 9.10 15.55
N THR A 499 7.31 7.97 15.43
CA THR A 499 7.95 7.28 16.55
C THR A 499 9.04 8.14 17.19
N LEU A 500 9.97 8.66 16.38
CA LEU A 500 11.03 9.56 16.84
C LEU A 500 10.47 10.85 17.44
N ALA A 501 9.47 11.46 16.79
CA ALA A 501 8.79 12.65 17.30
C ALA A 501 8.08 12.37 18.65
N GLY A 502 7.46 11.21 18.79
CA GLY A 502 6.81 10.76 20.03
C GLY A 502 7.79 10.73 21.20
N VAL A 503 8.93 10.04 21.05
CA VAL A 503 9.92 9.92 22.13
C VAL A 503 10.70 11.21 22.37
N THR A 504 10.72 12.13 21.40
CA THR A 504 11.39 13.42 21.53
C THR A 504 10.50 14.47 22.19
N PHE A 505 9.24 14.60 21.73
CA PHE A 505 8.35 15.70 22.12
C PHE A 505 7.37 15.32 23.23
N THR A 506 7.18 14.01 23.47
CA THR A 506 6.46 13.45 24.62
C THR A 506 7.32 12.40 25.34
N PRO A 507 8.49 12.79 25.90
CA PRO A 507 9.53 11.86 26.34
C PRO A 507 9.15 10.94 27.51
N ASP A 508 8.05 11.24 28.20
CA ASP A 508 7.57 10.45 29.35
C ASP A 508 6.35 9.56 28.97
N LEU A 509 5.92 9.58 27.69
CA LEU A 509 4.71 8.87 27.25
C LEU A 509 4.97 7.41 26.91
N TYR A 510 6.13 7.09 26.35
CA TYR A 510 6.46 5.77 25.84
C TYR A 510 7.56 5.11 26.66
N ALA A 511 7.39 3.83 26.96
CA ALA A 511 8.38 3.02 27.67
C ALA A 511 9.41 2.38 26.74
N ALA A 512 9.11 2.24 25.44
CA ALA A 512 10.00 1.70 24.42
C ALA A 512 9.57 2.20 23.03
N ALA A 513 10.51 2.30 22.09
CA ALA A 513 10.22 2.75 20.73
C ALA A 513 11.08 2.00 19.70
N VAL A 514 10.46 1.67 18.55
CA VAL A 514 11.15 1.07 17.41
C VAL A 514 10.92 1.94 16.18
N ASP A 515 11.98 2.54 15.68
CA ASP A 515 12.00 3.33 14.45
C ASP A 515 12.48 2.45 13.28
N TYR A 516 11.65 2.33 12.26
CA TYR A 516 11.97 1.57 11.08
C TYR A 516 11.99 2.48 9.84
N VAL A 517 13.18 2.68 9.25
CA VAL A 517 13.44 3.51 8.07
C VAL A 517 12.82 4.92 8.18
N GLY A 518 12.88 5.53 9.37
CA GLY A 518 12.19 6.78 9.69
C GLY A 518 13.00 8.05 9.40
N VAL A 519 12.28 9.12 9.09
CA VAL A 519 12.84 10.46 8.95
C VAL A 519 13.17 11.01 10.33
N SER A 520 14.38 11.54 10.52
CA SER A 520 14.82 12.13 11.80
C SER A 520 15.01 13.64 11.73
N ASN A 521 15.23 14.18 10.53
CA ASN A 521 15.54 15.59 10.30
C ASN A 521 14.90 16.07 9.00
N LEU A 522 13.94 16.97 9.11
CA LEU A 522 13.16 17.44 7.96
C LEU A 522 13.99 18.25 6.94
N PHE A 523 15.11 18.85 7.37
CA PHE A 523 16.01 19.55 6.44
C PHE A 523 16.78 18.57 5.55
N THR A 524 17.36 17.53 6.14
CA THR A 524 18.11 16.51 5.39
C THR A 524 17.20 15.68 4.54
N PHE A 525 16.01 15.34 5.02
CA PHE A 525 14.98 14.65 4.24
C PHE A 525 14.60 15.42 2.98
N MET A 526 14.23 16.72 3.11
CA MET A 526 13.86 17.55 1.96
C MET A 526 15.01 17.73 0.96
N LYS A 527 16.25 17.61 1.41
CA LYS A 527 17.46 17.74 0.59
C LYS A 527 17.81 16.46 -0.17
N SER A 528 17.44 15.29 0.38
CA SER A 528 17.80 13.97 -0.13
C SER A 528 16.72 13.28 -0.96
N ILE A 529 15.65 13.98 -1.35
CA ILE A 529 14.57 13.39 -2.16
C ILE A 529 15.09 12.83 -3.48
N PRO A 530 14.53 11.69 -3.97
CA PRO A 530 14.94 11.10 -5.25
C PRO A 530 14.69 12.05 -6.43
N PRO A 531 15.48 11.96 -7.52
CA PRO A 531 15.33 12.82 -8.70
C PRO A 531 13.91 12.83 -9.28
N TYR A 532 13.24 11.69 -9.31
CA TYR A 532 11.88 11.55 -9.85
C TYR A 532 10.78 12.16 -8.97
N TRP A 533 11.10 12.65 -7.74
CA TRP A 533 10.20 13.45 -6.90
C TRP A 533 10.39 14.96 -7.11
N LYS A 534 11.47 15.39 -7.74
CA LYS A 534 11.75 16.81 -7.94
C LYS A 534 10.63 17.61 -8.65
N PRO A 535 9.91 17.04 -9.65
CA PRO A 535 8.77 17.73 -10.24
C PRO A 535 7.63 18.05 -9.25
N MET A 536 7.63 17.43 -8.07
CA MET A 536 6.65 17.66 -7.00
C MET A 536 7.24 18.36 -5.77
N LEU A 537 8.46 18.90 -5.87
CA LEU A 537 9.18 19.48 -4.74
C LEU A 537 8.41 20.62 -4.07
N ASP A 538 7.87 21.54 -4.86
CA ASP A 538 7.12 22.71 -4.35
C ASP A 538 5.88 22.27 -3.57
N LYS A 539 5.16 21.27 -4.07
CA LYS A 539 4.05 20.62 -3.37
C LYS A 539 4.53 20.00 -2.04
N MET A 540 5.63 19.28 -2.03
CA MET A 540 6.18 18.71 -0.80
C MET A 540 6.59 19.79 0.20
N GLN A 541 7.19 20.90 -0.27
CA GLN A 541 7.54 22.04 0.58
C GLN A 541 6.30 22.71 1.17
N ASP A 542 5.20 22.80 0.41
CA ASP A 542 3.95 23.37 0.90
C ASP A 542 3.28 22.44 1.94
N MET A 543 3.32 21.14 1.71
CA MET A 543 2.67 20.14 2.57
C MET A 543 3.49 19.81 3.83
N VAL A 544 4.81 19.75 3.73
CA VAL A 544 5.72 19.44 4.85
C VAL A 544 6.33 20.70 5.44
N GLY A 545 6.98 21.51 4.61
CA GLY A 545 7.63 22.75 4.98
C GLY A 545 8.80 23.09 4.06
N ASP A 546 8.95 24.35 3.77
CA ASP A 546 10.08 24.89 3.02
C ASP A 546 11.29 25.13 3.96
N PRO A 547 12.48 24.57 3.66
CA PRO A 547 13.66 24.68 4.53
C PRO A 547 14.14 26.13 4.81
N VAL A 548 13.73 27.08 3.98
CA VAL A 548 14.07 28.51 4.16
C VAL A 548 12.93 29.26 4.84
N ARG A 549 11.74 29.19 4.27
CA ARG A 549 10.54 29.90 4.74
C ARG A 549 10.06 29.38 6.11
N ASP A 550 10.06 28.06 6.29
CA ASP A 550 9.53 27.39 7.48
C ASP A 550 10.62 26.89 8.41
N LYS A 551 11.82 27.49 8.36
CA LYS A 551 13.02 27.04 9.05
C LYS A 551 12.82 26.75 10.54
N ASP A 552 12.17 27.68 11.25
CA ASP A 552 12.01 27.55 12.71
C ASP A 552 11.07 26.40 13.06
N ARG A 553 10.00 26.22 12.29
CA ARG A 553 9.06 25.10 12.47
C ARG A 553 9.72 23.77 12.16
N LEU A 554 10.44 23.66 11.05
CA LEU A 554 11.17 22.43 10.69
C LEU A 554 12.26 22.09 11.71
N ALA A 555 12.95 23.09 12.25
CA ALA A 555 13.90 22.87 13.33
C ALA A 555 13.22 22.38 14.60
N ALA A 556 12.10 22.97 14.99
CA ALA A 556 11.34 22.58 16.18
C ALA A 556 10.74 21.17 16.08
N THR A 557 10.48 20.66 14.87
CA THR A 557 9.83 19.36 14.61
C THR A 557 10.76 18.30 14.01
N SER A 558 12.08 18.53 13.99
CA SER A 558 13.10 17.56 13.58
C SER A 558 13.68 16.83 14.78
N PRO A 559 13.33 15.56 15.04
CA PRO A 559 13.76 14.82 16.23
C PRO A 559 15.27 14.79 16.45
N ALA A 560 16.07 14.65 15.38
CA ALA A 560 17.53 14.60 15.48
C ALA A 560 18.15 15.87 16.07
N LEU A 561 17.48 17.03 15.92
CA LEU A 561 17.94 18.30 16.50
C LEU A 561 17.58 18.44 18.00
N HIS A 562 16.77 17.55 18.52
CA HIS A 562 16.27 17.54 19.90
C HIS A 562 16.49 16.19 20.60
N ALA A 563 17.48 15.42 20.14
CA ALA A 563 17.82 14.12 20.71
C ALA A 563 18.15 14.20 22.21
N ASP A 564 18.51 15.41 22.73
CA ASP A 564 18.70 15.69 24.13
C ASP A 564 17.46 15.46 25.01
N LYS A 565 16.27 15.47 24.46
CA LYS A 565 15.01 15.23 25.16
C LYS A 565 14.67 13.75 25.31
N ILE A 566 15.27 12.87 24.50
CA ILE A 566 14.94 11.44 24.45
C ILE A 566 15.42 10.74 25.70
N LYS A 567 14.50 10.08 26.41
CA LYS A 567 14.74 9.25 27.57
C LYS A 567 14.38 7.79 27.33
N THR A 568 13.49 7.55 26.37
CA THR A 568 12.91 6.26 26.02
C THR A 568 13.96 5.37 25.35
N PRO A 569 14.11 4.10 25.77
CA PRO A 569 14.89 3.11 25.02
C PRO A 569 14.44 3.05 23.55
N LEU A 570 15.40 3.06 22.63
CA LEU A 570 15.15 3.18 21.20
C LEU A 570 15.92 2.12 20.41
N PHE A 571 15.21 1.44 19.50
CA PHE A 571 15.77 0.58 18.48
C PHE A 571 15.51 1.19 17.10
N ILE A 572 16.55 1.32 16.27
CA ILE A 572 16.49 1.89 14.93
C ILE A 572 16.91 0.82 13.92
N ALA A 573 16.12 0.64 12.84
CA ALA A 573 16.44 -0.27 11.75
C ALA A 573 16.39 0.46 10.40
N GLN A 574 17.37 0.21 9.51
CA GLN A 574 17.56 0.95 8.27
C GLN A 574 18.09 0.05 7.14
N GLY A 575 17.55 0.21 5.93
CA GLY A 575 18.14 -0.32 4.71
C GLY A 575 19.21 0.61 4.16
N ALA A 576 20.39 0.07 3.83
CA ALA A 576 21.52 0.88 3.37
C ALA A 576 21.31 1.50 1.98
N LYS A 577 20.42 0.91 1.16
CA LYS A 577 20.11 1.36 -0.21
C LYS A 577 18.78 2.11 -0.31
N ASP A 578 18.23 2.57 0.82
CA ASP A 578 16.95 3.26 0.85
C ASP A 578 17.00 4.58 0.05
N PRO A 579 16.25 4.70 -1.07
CA PRO A 579 16.25 5.92 -1.88
C PRO A 579 15.24 6.96 -1.41
N ARG A 580 14.28 6.59 -0.54
CA ARG A 580 13.19 7.46 -0.07
C ARG A 580 13.56 8.16 1.23
N VAL A 581 14.06 7.40 2.19
CA VAL A 581 14.59 7.89 3.46
C VAL A 581 16.04 7.45 3.56
N ASN A 582 16.92 8.36 3.18
CA ASN A 582 18.34 8.06 3.11
C ASN A 582 18.86 7.56 4.47
N LYS A 583 19.79 6.60 4.44
CA LYS A 583 20.42 6.03 5.64
C LYS A 583 21.00 7.09 6.59
N ASP A 584 21.39 8.23 6.06
CA ASP A 584 21.89 9.37 6.85
C ASP A 584 20.85 9.87 7.86
N GLU A 585 19.54 9.66 7.65
CA GLU A 585 18.49 10.00 8.62
C GLU A 585 18.67 9.19 9.92
N SER A 586 18.87 7.88 9.79
CA SER A 586 19.14 7.01 10.94
C SER A 586 20.54 7.26 11.55
N ASP A 587 21.57 7.42 10.71
CA ASP A 587 22.95 7.65 11.17
C ASP A 587 23.07 8.90 12.04
N GLN A 588 22.45 10.03 11.62
CA GLN A 588 22.51 11.28 12.40
C GLN A 588 21.79 11.17 13.74
N MET A 589 20.66 10.44 13.80
CA MET A 589 19.94 10.20 15.06
C MET A 589 20.78 9.34 16.02
N VAL A 590 21.33 8.22 15.52
CA VAL A 590 22.21 7.34 16.30
C VAL A 590 23.43 8.11 16.81
N LYS A 591 24.06 8.93 15.96
CA LYS A 591 25.20 9.77 16.34
C LYS A 591 24.82 10.77 17.44
N ALA A 592 23.68 11.44 17.32
CA ALA A 592 23.20 12.41 18.31
C ALA A 592 22.94 11.76 19.68
N LEU A 593 22.36 10.56 19.70
CA LEU A 593 22.11 9.79 20.93
C LEU A 593 23.40 9.30 21.58
N LYS A 594 24.32 8.71 20.81
CA LYS A 594 25.62 8.23 21.31
C LYS A 594 26.50 9.34 21.88
N ALA A 595 26.47 10.55 21.28
CA ALA A 595 27.20 11.72 21.78
C ALA A 595 26.79 12.13 23.21
N ARG A 596 25.60 11.70 23.65
CA ARG A 596 25.08 11.93 25.02
C ARG A 596 25.23 10.71 25.94
N GLY A 597 25.86 9.65 25.46
CA GLY A 597 25.99 8.40 26.21
C GLY A 597 24.66 7.61 26.29
N VAL A 598 23.70 7.89 25.43
CA VAL A 598 22.48 7.10 25.34
C VAL A 598 22.74 5.88 24.47
N GLU A 599 22.50 4.71 25.02
CA GLU A 599 22.58 3.46 24.27
C GLU A 599 21.38 3.34 23.34
N VAL A 600 21.65 3.06 22.06
CA VAL A 600 20.63 2.84 21.03
C VAL A 600 20.99 1.58 20.26
N GLU A 601 20.03 0.67 20.12
CA GLU A 601 20.17 -0.47 19.22
C GLU A 601 20.04 0.01 17.78
N TYR A 602 20.98 -0.39 16.91
CA TYR A 602 20.99 0.04 15.52
C TYR A 602 21.27 -1.13 14.57
N MET A 603 20.31 -1.44 13.72
CA MET A 603 20.39 -2.49 12.69
C MET A 603 20.43 -1.87 11.30
N VAL A 604 21.44 -2.21 10.51
CA VAL A 604 21.55 -1.82 9.10
C VAL A 604 21.64 -3.08 8.24
N LYS A 605 20.90 -3.09 7.12
CA LYS A 605 20.96 -4.18 6.12
C LYS A 605 21.45 -3.63 4.78
N ASP A 606 22.64 -4.09 4.35
CA ASP A 606 23.33 -3.58 3.17
C ASP A 606 22.65 -3.94 1.84
N ASN A 607 21.83 -4.98 1.84
CA ASN A 607 21.10 -5.50 0.68
C ASN A 607 19.60 -5.15 0.72
N GLU A 608 19.20 -4.15 1.52
CA GLU A 608 17.82 -3.69 1.64
C GLU A 608 17.67 -2.20 1.37
N GLY A 609 16.48 -1.81 0.90
CA GLY A 609 16.07 -0.45 0.63
C GLY A 609 15.07 0.08 1.65
N HIS A 610 13.95 0.64 1.15
CA HIS A 610 12.87 1.20 2.00
C HIS A 610 12.01 0.08 2.59
N GLY A 611 12.51 -0.56 3.64
CA GLY A 611 11.97 -1.75 4.28
C GLY A 611 12.73 -3.03 3.89
N PHE A 612 12.61 -4.06 4.72
CA PHE A 612 13.29 -5.35 4.52
C PHE A 612 12.36 -6.32 3.80
N HIS A 613 12.82 -6.83 2.67
CA HIS A 613 12.06 -7.74 1.81
C HIS A 613 12.58 -9.17 1.86
N ASN A 614 13.90 -9.36 2.05
CA ASN A 614 14.49 -10.68 2.17
C ASN A 614 14.10 -11.32 3.51
N ASP A 615 13.65 -12.59 3.46
CA ASP A 615 13.11 -13.29 4.64
C ASP A 615 14.09 -13.30 5.83
N GLU A 616 15.38 -13.54 5.58
CA GLU A 616 16.40 -13.54 6.63
C GLU A 616 16.52 -12.20 7.35
N ASN A 617 16.42 -11.09 6.61
CA ASN A 617 16.47 -9.74 7.18
C ASN A 617 15.18 -9.39 7.93
N LYS A 618 14.02 -9.80 7.40
CA LYS A 618 12.73 -9.68 8.10
C LYS A 618 12.75 -10.43 9.43
N PHE A 619 13.19 -11.69 9.41
CA PHE A 619 13.23 -12.51 10.62
C PHE A 619 14.14 -11.94 11.68
N GLU A 620 15.31 -11.42 11.31
CA GLU A 620 16.23 -10.79 12.23
C GLU A 620 15.65 -9.50 12.83
N PHE A 621 15.03 -8.66 12.00
CA PHE A 621 14.38 -7.42 12.44
C PHE A 621 13.25 -7.70 13.43
N TYR A 622 12.30 -8.58 13.07
CA TYR A 622 11.17 -8.87 13.96
C TYR A 622 11.56 -9.62 15.22
N ALA A 623 12.62 -10.43 15.18
CA ALA A 623 13.17 -11.07 16.37
C ALA A 623 13.80 -10.04 17.33
N ALA A 624 14.54 -9.07 16.80
CA ALA A 624 15.09 -7.97 17.57
C ALA A 624 13.99 -7.09 18.17
N MET A 625 12.96 -6.76 17.40
CA MET A 625 11.79 -5.99 17.86
C MET A 625 11.01 -6.72 18.96
N GLU A 626 10.75 -8.03 18.78
CA GLU A 626 10.10 -8.88 19.80
C GLU A 626 10.88 -8.85 21.12
N LYS A 627 12.17 -9.12 21.05
CA LYS A 627 13.06 -9.09 22.21
C LYS A 627 13.00 -7.71 22.90
N PHE A 628 13.18 -6.65 22.14
CA PHE A 628 13.21 -5.29 22.63
C PHE A 628 11.90 -4.90 23.35
N PHE A 629 10.74 -5.12 22.73
CA PHE A 629 9.47 -4.82 23.38
C PHE A 629 9.16 -5.73 24.56
N THR A 630 9.56 -7.01 24.51
CA THR A 630 9.38 -7.93 25.64
C THR A 630 10.19 -7.50 26.87
N GLU A 631 11.43 -7.06 26.69
CA GLU A 631 12.29 -6.59 27.77
C GLU A 631 11.76 -5.32 28.43
N HIS A 632 11.21 -4.38 27.63
CA HIS A 632 10.80 -3.07 28.13
C HIS A 632 9.32 -3.00 28.55
N LEU A 633 8.43 -3.74 27.89
CA LEU A 633 6.98 -3.65 28.15
C LEU A 633 6.41 -4.84 28.95
N LYS A 634 7.13 -5.97 29.03
CA LYS A 634 6.79 -7.15 29.83
C LYS A 634 5.34 -7.61 29.60
N PRO A 635 4.99 -8.17 28.43
CA PRO A 635 3.65 -8.58 28.08
C PRO A 635 3.08 -9.74 28.89
#